data_efa10e82c20899d5a1436256ddd62448
#
_entry.id   efa10e82c20899d5a1436256ddd62448
#
_cell.length_a   1.000
_cell.length_b   1.000
_cell.length_c   1.000
_cell.angle_alpha   90.00
_cell.angle_beta   90.00
_cell.angle_gamma   90.00
#
_symmetry.space_group_name_H-M   'P 1'
#
loop_
_entity.id
_entity.type
_entity.pdbx_description
1 polymer ?
#
loop_
_entity_poly.entity_id
_entity_poly.type
_entity_poly.pdbx_seq_one_letter_code
_entity_poly.pdbx_strand_id
1 'polypeptide(L)'
;SREQSYHGSTSDALVLGERPNLEFYRPMLSPYRARIPMHHPLYFQKKDETIDDYAKRSAQQLEDKILEIGPEKVCGFVGETIMGGLVGDVPPAPNYWKYIRGVCDKYDVHLILDEVYCGTGTSGKIYCCDWDGIKPDFILIGKTLAAGYGALSAVITSSDIEEIIKNGQGRLQHTTTHQAHSLSVAAALAVQQIIHNDEFLENVAQNGQYMRKVLFDELSGLDYFRDIRGRGMRFSIEYKTRDNAFFSEQ
;
A
#
# COMPACT_ATOMS: atom_id res chain seq x y z
N SER A 1 -8.10 -4.04 -6.96
CA SER A 1 -6.72 -3.55 -6.73
C SER A 1 -6.28 -2.55 -7.80
N ARG A 2 -5.03 -2.13 -7.78
CA ARG A 2 -4.43 -1.26 -8.81
C ARG A 2 -3.50 -2.05 -9.71
N GLU A 3 -3.33 -1.56 -10.94
CA GLU A 3 -2.25 -1.99 -11.83
C GLU A 3 -0.88 -1.76 -11.18
N GLN A 4 0.12 -2.55 -11.56
CA GLN A 4 1.49 -2.49 -11.02
C GLN A 4 1.59 -2.61 -9.49
N SER A 5 0.60 -3.25 -8.84
CA SER A 5 0.62 -3.50 -7.40
C SER A 5 1.24 -4.84 -7.05
N TYR A 6 1.71 -4.97 -5.80
CA TYR A 6 2.26 -6.20 -5.27
C TYR A 6 1.69 -6.50 -3.88
N HIS A 7 1.01 -7.65 -3.75
CA HIS A 7 0.36 -8.06 -2.49
C HIS A 7 0.83 -9.42 -1.96
N GLY A 8 1.82 -10.03 -2.58
CA GLY A 8 2.37 -11.31 -2.14
C GLY A 8 2.48 -12.35 -3.24
N SER A 9 2.81 -13.59 -2.88
CA SER A 9 3.09 -14.69 -3.82
C SER A 9 2.21 -15.93 -3.61
N THR A 10 1.22 -15.88 -2.72
CA THR A 10 0.17 -16.91 -2.66
C THR A 10 -0.80 -16.72 -3.83
N SER A 11 -1.59 -17.73 -4.20
CA SER A 11 -2.51 -17.66 -5.34
C SER A 11 -3.41 -16.44 -5.29
N ASP A 12 -4.02 -16.15 -4.15
CA ASP A 12 -4.95 -15.02 -4.00
C ASP A 12 -4.22 -13.67 -3.98
N ALA A 13 -3.04 -13.59 -3.36
CA ALA A 13 -2.21 -12.39 -3.40
C ALA A 13 -1.67 -12.10 -4.81
N LEU A 14 -1.31 -13.14 -5.59
CA LEU A 14 -0.93 -13.02 -7.00
C LEU A 14 -2.08 -12.47 -7.85
N VAL A 15 -3.31 -12.88 -7.55
CA VAL A 15 -4.51 -12.38 -8.25
C VAL A 15 -4.67 -10.87 -8.06
N LEU A 16 -4.41 -10.35 -6.87
CA LEU A 16 -4.51 -8.93 -6.54
C LEU A 16 -3.33 -8.12 -7.08
N GLY A 17 -2.15 -8.73 -7.19
CA GLY A 17 -0.96 -8.10 -7.74
C GLY A 17 -0.92 -8.06 -9.27
N GLU A 18 0.09 -7.38 -9.81
CA GLU A 18 0.39 -7.41 -11.24
C GLU A 18 1.91 -7.41 -11.43
N ARG A 19 2.43 -8.56 -11.82
CA ARG A 19 3.85 -8.75 -12.15
C ARG A 19 3.98 -9.26 -13.57
N PRO A 20 5.07 -8.96 -14.28
CA PRO A 20 5.30 -9.45 -15.66
C PRO A 20 5.19 -10.98 -15.80
N ASN A 21 5.57 -11.74 -14.78
CA ASN A 21 5.54 -13.20 -14.78
C ASN A 21 4.18 -13.81 -14.40
N LEU A 22 3.14 -13.02 -14.17
CA LEU A 22 1.79 -13.52 -13.83
C LEU A 22 1.16 -14.35 -14.95
N GLU A 23 1.50 -14.09 -16.20
CA GLU A 23 0.99 -14.84 -17.35
C GLU A 23 1.21 -16.36 -17.17
N PHE A 24 2.37 -16.75 -16.64
CA PHE A 24 2.69 -18.15 -16.38
C PHE A 24 1.71 -18.82 -15.41
N TYR A 25 1.19 -18.06 -14.44
CA TYR A 25 0.26 -18.55 -13.42
C TYR A 25 -1.21 -18.29 -13.75
N ARG A 26 -1.51 -17.52 -14.81
CA ARG A 26 -2.87 -17.08 -15.16
C ARG A 26 -3.93 -18.21 -15.15
N PRO A 27 -3.66 -19.43 -15.66
CA PRO A 27 -4.65 -20.51 -15.62
C PRO A 27 -5.04 -21.00 -14.23
N MET A 28 -4.21 -20.70 -13.22
CA MET A 28 -4.41 -21.11 -11.82
C MET A 28 -5.03 -20.00 -10.95
N LEU A 29 -5.14 -18.79 -11.49
CA LEU A 29 -5.58 -17.63 -10.72
C LEU A 29 -7.11 -17.47 -10.78
N SER A 30 -7.69 -17.04 -9.66
CA SER A 30 -9.11 -16.71 -9.59
C SER A 30 -9.50 -15.66 -10.63
N PRO A 31 -10.63 -15.82 -11.35
CA PRO A 31 -11.15 -14.81 -12.26
C PRO A 31 -11.83 -13.63 -11.53
N TYR A 32 -12.15 -13.76 -10.24
CA TYR A 32 -12.88 -12.77 -9.44
C TYR A 32 -11.98 -11.61 -9.00
N ARG A 33 -11.49 -10.86 -9.98
CA ARG A 33 -10.64 -9.71 -9.77
C ARG A 33 -10.91 -8.62 -10.79
N ALA A 34 -10.71 -7.38 -10.35
CA ALA A 34 -10.66 -6.23 -11.23
C ALA A 34 -9.52 -5.30 -10.82
N ARG A 35 -9.03 -4.52 -11.75
CA ARG A 35 -8.01 -3.51 -11.51
C ARG A 35 -8.47 -2.15 -12.01
N ILE A 36 -7.97 -1.14 -11.35
CA ILE A 36 -8.00 0.24 -11.81
C ILE A 36 -6.57 0.66 -12.16
N PRO A 37 -6.39 1.69 -13.00
CA PRO A 37 -5.07 2.22 -13.30
C PRO A 37 -4.26 2.56 -12.05
N MET A 38 -2.95 2.44 -12.13
CA MET A 38 -2.08 2.80 -11.02
C MET A 38 -2.16 4.30 -10.72
N HIS A 39 -1.95 4.65 -9.45
CA HIS A 39 -1.85 6.03 -9.01
C HIS A 39 -0.40 6.48 -8.99
N HIS A 40 0.01 7.31 -9.94
CA HIS A 40 1.38 7.81 -10.05
C HIS A 40 1.40 9.27 -10.55
N PRO A 41 1.44 10.27 -9.64
CA PRO A 41 1.32 11.68 -10.01
C PRO A 41 2.34 12.13 -11.06
N LEU A 42 3.61 11.74 -10.91
CA LEU A 42 4.68 12.13 -11.82
C LEU A 42 4.40 11.78 -13.29
N TYR A 43 3.69 10.66 -13.54
CA TYR A 43 3.44 10.17 -14.89
C TYR A 43 2.05 10.46 -15.43
N PHE A 44 1.05 10.56 -14.56
CA PHE A 44 -0.35 10.59 -14.99
C PHE A 44 -1.10 11.89 -14.64
N GLN A 45 -0.48 12.80 -13.88
CA GLN A 45 -1.03 14.14 -13.70
C GLN A 45 -0.93 14.90 -15.04
N LYS A 46 -2.03 15.49 -15.50
CA LYS A 46 -2.06 16.29 -16.72
C LYS A 46 -1.45 17.68 -16.47
N LYS A 47 -0.95 18.34 -17.54
CA LYS A 47 -0.28 19.66 -17.45
C LYS A 47 -1.13 20.74 -16.78
N ASP A 48 -2.44 20.73 -17.07
CA ASP A 48 -3.38 21.76 -16.60
C ASP A 48 -4.24 21.27 -15.44
N GLU A 49 -3.82 20.21 -14.78
CA GLU A 49 -4.54 19.57 -13.68
C GLU A 49 -3.85 19.89 -12.34
N THR A 50 -4.60 20.31 -11.35
CA THR A 50 -4.06 20.42 -10.00
C THR A 50 -3.80 19.02 -9.44
N ILE A 51 -2.92 18.92 -8.45
CA ILE A 51 -2.63 17.62 -7.80
C ILE A 51 -3.89 17.04 -7.13
N ASP A 52 -4.80 17.88 -6.62
CA ASP A 52 -6.06 17.47 -6.02
C ASP A 52 -7.06 16.99 -7.08
N ASP A 53 -7.14 17.65 -8.23
CA ASP A 53 -7.98 17.20 -9.36
C ASP A 53 -7.49 15.85 -9.90
N TYR A 54 -6.16 15.67 -9.97
CA TYR A 54 -5.58 14.38 -10.30
C TYR A 54 -5.97 13.30 -9.27
N ALA A 55 -5.89 13.62 -7.98
CA ALA A 55 -6.29 12.70 -6.92
C ALA A 55 -7.76 12.29 -7.04
N LYS A 56 -8.66 13.25 -7.28
CA LYS A 56 -10.10 13.00 -7.52
C LYS A 56 -10.33 12.13 -8.74
N ARG A 57 -9.70 12.49 -9.88
CA ARG A 57 -9.85 11.74 -11.13
C ARG A 57 -9.30 10.31 -10.99
N SER A 58 -8.19 10.14 -10.28
CA SER A 58 -7.62 8.82 -10.02
C SER A 58 -8.51 7.98 -9.10
N ALA A 59 -9.16 8.59 -8.11
CA ALA A 59 -10.13 7.90 -7.25
C ALA A 59 -11.44 7.60 -7.97
N GLN A 60 -11.89 8.47 -8.91
CA GLN A 60 -13.07 8.24 -9.74
C GLN A 60 -12.97 6.93 -10.53
N GLN A 61 -11.78 6.51 -10.91
CA GLN A 61 -11.57 5.22 -11.60
C GLN A 61 -12.03 4.02 -10.76
N LEU A 62 -11.95 4.11 -9.42
CA LEU A 62 -12.51 3.07 -8.55
C LEU A 62 -14.03 3.05 -8.62
N GLU A 63 -14.67 4.22 -8.56
CA GLU A 63 -16.12 4.32 -8.66
C GLU A 63 -16.63 3.79 -10.00
N ASP A 64 -16.02 4.22 -11.09
CA ASP A 64 -16.35 3.77 -12.45
C ASP A 64 -16.25 2.24 -12.56
N LYS A 65 -15.20 1.65 -11.99
CA LYS A 65 -14.98 0.20 -12.00
C LYS A 65 -15.99 -0.55 -11.13
N ILE A 66 -16.38 -0.02 -9.98
CA ILE A 66 -17.44 -0.59 -9.12
C ILE A 66 -18.78 -0.59 -9.88
N LEU A 67 -19.10 0.51 -10.55
CA LEU A 67 -20.34 0.62 -11.34
C LEU A 67 -20.33 -0.32 -12.55
N GLU A 68 -19.19 -0.48 -13.23
CA GLU A 68 -19.02 -1.42 -14.35
C GLU A 68 -19.27 -2.87 -13.94
N ILE A 69 -18.79 -3.28 -12.74
CA ILE A 69 -18.92 -4.64 -12.24
C ILE A 69 -20.30 -4.91 -11.65
N GLY A 70 -20.92 -3.91 -11.06
CA GLY A 70 -22.09 -3.96 -10.20
C GLY A 70 -21.69 -3.90 -8.73
N PRO A 71 -22.13 -2.85 -7.99
CA PRO A 71 -21.70 -2.63 -6.60
C PRO A 71 -21.89 -3.86 -5.69
N GLU A 72 -23.00 -4.59 -5.90
CA GLU A 72 -23.36 -5.79 -5.13
C GLU A 72 -22.37 -6.97 -5.32
N LYS A 73 -21.44 -6.87 -6.27
CA LYS A 73 -20.44 -7.91 -6.58
C LYS A 73 -19.03 -7.53 -6.11
N VAL A 74 -18.85 -6.33 -5.55
CA VAL A 74 -17.56 -5.83 -5.12
C VAL A 74 -17.51 -5.81 -3.59
N CYS A 75 -16.74 -6.69 -2.98
CA CYS A 75 -16.63 -6.77 -1.52
C CYS A 75 -15.51 -5.89 -0.95
N GLY A 76 -14.47 -5.56 -1.73
CA GLY A 76 -13.34 -4.79 -1.19
C GLY A 76 -12.42 -4.23 -2.26
N PHE A 77 -11.75 -3.14 -1.91
CA PHE A 77 -10.64 -2.55 -2.66
C PHE A 77 -9.35 -2.70 -1.86
N VAL A 78 -8.36 -3.38 -2.45
CA VAL A 78 -7.03 -3.58 -1.85
C VAL A 78 -6.03 -2.64 -2.53
N GLY A 79 -5.27 -1.89 -1.72
CA GLY A 79 -4.22 -1.02 -2.23
C GLY A 79 -3.04 -0.86 -1.28
N GLU A 80 -1.83 -0.75 -1.83
CA GLU A 80 -0.65 -0.35 -1.06
C GLU A 80 -0.79 1.13 -0.70
N THR A 81 -0.63 1.49 0.58
CA THR A 81 -0.72 2.90 1.01
C THR A 81 0.32 3.77 0.32
N ILE A 82 1.55 3.28 0.17
CA ILE A 82 2.58 3.75 -0.76
C ILE A 82 2.80 2.63 -1.75
N MET A 83 2.69 2.89 -3.03
CA MET A 83 2.99 1.89 -4.06
C MET A 83 4.49 1.63 -4.07
N GLY A 84 4.87 0.41 -3.67
CA GLY A 84 6.26 0.09 -3.34
C GLY A 84 7.02 -0.59 -4.45
N GLY A 85 7.14 -1.90 -4.33
CA GLY A 85 8.18 -2.71 -4.95
C GLY A 85 8.25 -2.74 -6.48
N LEU A 86 7.18 -2.42 -7.21
CA LEU A 86 7.19 -2.42 -8.69
C LEU A 86 7.39 -1.03 -9.29
N VAL A 87 6.99 0.02 -8.57
CA VAL A 87 6.97 1.39 -9.10
C VAL A 87 7.81 2.39 -8.30
N GLY A 88 8.47 1.94 -7.24
CA GLY A 88 9.46 2.72 -6.49
C GLY A 88 8.85 3.77 -5.57
N ASP A 89 8.30 3.33 -4.44
CA ASP A 89 7.88 4.16 -3.29
C ASP A 89 7.03 5.40 -3.66
N VAL A 90 5.99 5.20 -4.46
CA VAL A 90 5.10 6.30 -4.91
C VAL A 90 4.11 6.67 -3.80
N PRO A 91 4.28 7.83 -3.13
CA PRO A 91 3.30 8.31 -2.17
C PRO A 91 1.99 8.69 -2.88
N PRO A 92 0.84 8.57 -2.19
CA PRO A 92 -0.40 9.06 -2.75
C PRO A 92 -0.36 10.58 -2.91
N ALA A 93 -1.03 11.09 -3.93
CA ALA A 93 -1.33 12.52 -4.02
C ALA A 93 -2.18 12.94 -2.79
N PRO A 94 -2.06 14.20 -2.31
CA PRO A 94 -2.89 14.69 -1.22
C PRO A 94 -4.38 14.39 -1.45
N ASN A 95 -5.08 13.96 -0.42
CA ASN A 95 -6.49 13.59 -0.42
C ASN A 95 -6.89 12.34 -1.23
N TYR A 96 -5.98 11.71 -1.98
CA TYR A 96 -6.32 10.51 -2.77
C TYR A 96 -7.02 9.43 -1.92
N TRP A 97 -6.46 9.06 -0.78
CA TRP A 97 -7.06 8.06 0.09
C TRP A 97 -8.38 8.50 0.73
N LYS A 98 -8.59 9.81 0.94
CA LYS A 98 -9.89 10.35 1.39
C LYS A 98 -10.96 10.16 0.31
N TYR A 99 -10.62 10.42 -0.95
CA TYR A 99 -11.53 10.18 -2.07
C TYR A 99 -11.84 8.70 -2.25
N ILE A 100 -10.82 7.82 -2.17
CA ILE A 100 -11.00 6.37 -2.19
C ILE A 100 -11.90 5.91 -1.05
N ARG A 101 -11.68 6.39 0.20
CA ARG A 101 -12.53 6.05 1.35
C ARG A 101 -13.99 6.47 1.10
N GLY A 102 -14.20 7.67 0.58
CA GLY A 102 -15.53 8.16 0.23
C GLY A 102 -16.23 7.31 -0.83
N VAL A 103 -15.52 6.80 -1.83
CA VAL A 103 -16.08 5.85 -2.80
C VAL A 103 -16.42 4.52 -2.12
N CYS A 104 -15.53 3.99 -1.31
CA CYS A 104 -15.77 2.73 -0.59
C CYS A 104 -16.99 2.85 0.34
N ASP A 105 -17.11 3.93 1.10
CA ASP A 105 -18.27 4.19 1.98
C ASP A 105 -19.59 4.29 1.19
N LYS A 106 -19.56 4.93 0.03
CA LYS A 106 -20.74 5.13 -0.82
C LYS A 106 -21.34 3.82 -1.32
N TYR A 107 -20.49 2.81 -1.56
CA TYR A 107 -20.91 1.54 -2.18
C TYR A 107 -20.81 0.34 -1.23
N ASP A 108 -20.57 0.58 0.07
CA ASP A 108 -20.40 -0.48 1.08
C ASP A 108 -19.29 -1.49 0.70
N VAL A 109 -18.17 -0.95 0.20
CA VAL A 109 -16.99 -1.70 -0.22
C VAL A 109 -15.89 -1.56 0.83
N HIS A 110 -15.34 -2.66 1.33
CA HIS A 110 -14.25 -2.60 2.30
C HIS A 110 -12.98 -1.98 1.70
N LEU A 111 -12.39 -1.03 2.42
CA LEU A 111 -11.05 -0.51 2.13
C LEU A 111 -10.01 -1.32 2.89
N ILE A 112 -9.14 -2.00 2.15
CA ILE A 112 -8.05 -2.84 2.68
C ILE A 112 -6.73 -2.20 2.28
N LEU A 113 -5.98 -1.69 3.25
CA LEU A 113 -4.67 -1.11 2.98
C LEU A 113 -3.55 -2.10 3.27
N ASP A 114 -2.76 -2.36 2.23
CA ASP A 114 -1.55 -3.14 2.35
C ASP A 114 -0.40 -2.22 2.80
N GLU A 115 -0.04 -2.36 4.06
CA GLU A 115 1.06 -1.66 4.70
C GLU A 115 2.22 -2.59 5.09
N VAL A 116 2.24 -3.80 4.53
CA VAL A 116 3.32 -4.77 4.75
C VAL A 116 4.69 -4.18 4.40
N TYR A 117 4.73 -3.22 3.47
CA TYR A 117 5.95 -2.54 3.04
C TYR A 117 6.19 -1.19 3.72
N CYS A 118 5.17 -0.38 3.93
CA CYS A 118 5.29 1.02 4.37
C CYS A 118 4.81 1.29 5.80
N GLY A 119 4.17 0.33 6.44
CA GLY A 119 3.67 0.44 7.81
C GLY A 119 4.74 0.14 8.87
N THR A 120 4.28 -0.04 10.10
CA THR A 120 5.09 -0.40 11.27
C THR A 120 6.32 0.48 11.45
N GLY A 121 6.12 1.82 11.40
CA GLY A 121 7.12 2.82 11.71
C GLY A 121 7.99 3.30 10.55
N THR A 122 8.11 2.55 9.44
CA THR A 122 9.06 2.88 8.37
C THR A 122 8.78 4.18 7.64
N SER A 123 7.52 4.62 7.61
CA SER A 123 7.11 5.91 7.04
C SER A 123 7.20 7.09 8.01
N GLY A 124 7.58 6.84 9.28
CA GLY A 124 7.55 7.82 10.36
C GLY A 124 6.20 7.91 11.07
N LYS A 125 5.29 6.98 10.81
CA LYS A 125 4.04 6.74 11.53
C LYS A 125 3.88 5.25 11.78
N ILE A 126 3.11 4.85 12.80
CA ILE A 126 2.82 3.42 13.05
C ILE A 126 2.13 2.82 11.82
N TYR A 127 1.06 3.45 11.36
CA TYR A 127 0.44 3.13 10.08
C TYR A 127 0.69 4.25 9.08
N CYS A 128 1.08 3.90 7.87
CA CYS A 128 1.37 4.88 6.84
C CYS A 128 0.12 5.71 6.45
N CYS A 129 -1.08 5.14 6.54
CA CYS A 129 -2.34 5.81 6.29
C CYS A 129 -2.65 6.93 7.29
N ASP A 130 -1.98 6.99 8.45
CA ASP A 130 -2.11 8.09 9.41
C ASP A 130 -1.66 9.43 8.81
N TRP A 131 -0.73 9.41 7.84
CA TRP A 131 -0.34 10.62 7.08
C TRP A 131 -1.51 11.22 6.27
N ASP A 132 -2.44 10.39 5.85
CA ASP A 132 -3.59 10.78 5.03
C ASP A 132 -4.85 11.00 5.87
N GLY A 133 -4.80 10.68 7.17
CA GLY A 133 -5.88 10.88 8.14
C GLY A 133 -7.12 10.05 7.82
N ILE A 134 -6.95 8.85 7.29
CA ILE A 134 -8.06 7.93 6.98
C ILE A 134 -8.00 6.68 7.85
N LYS A 135 -9.15 6.03 8.01
CA LYS A 135 -9.27 4.72 8.66
C LYS A 135 -9.76 3.69 7.65
N PRO A 136 -8.92 2.72 7.27
CA PRO A 136 -9.39 1.60 6.46
C PRO A 136 -10.16 0.59 7.32
N ASP A 137 -10.87 -0.33 6.67
CA ASP A 137 -11.55 -1.43 7.35
C ASP A 137 -10.55 -2.51 7.77
N PHE A 138 -9.51 -2.71 6.96
CA PHE A 138 -8.41 -3.64 7.25
C PHE A 138 -7.06 -3.02 6.92
N ILE A 139 -6.07 -3.32 7.77
CA ILE A 139 -4.65 -3.02 7.52
C ILE A 139 -3.87 -4.33 7.53
N LEU A 140 -3.11 -4.56 6.47
CA LEU A 140 -2.17 -5.69 6.39
C LEU A 140 -0.79 -5.21 6.80
N ILE A 141 -0.16 -5.87 7.77
CA ILE A 141 1.19 -5.55 8.25
C ILE A 141 2.08 -6.79 8.26
N GLY A 142 3.38 -6.56 8.13
CA GLY A 142 4.40 -7.61 8.12
C GLY A 142 5.80 -7.02 8.13
N LYS A 143 6.77 -7.73 7.64
CA LYS A 143 8.19 -7.30 7.51
C LYS A 143 8.73 -6.63 8.78
N THR A 144 8.68 -5.30 8.84
CA THR A 144 9.12 -4.50 9.99
C THR A 144 8.27 -4.71 11.25
N LEU A 145 7.14 -5.40 11.17
CA LEU A 145 6.39 -5.83 12.36
C LEU A 145 7.29 -6.55 13.37
N ALA A 146 8.19 -7.41 12.89
CA ALA A 146 9.20 -8.10 13.70
C ALA A 146 10.63 -7.77 13.27
N ALA A 147 10.85 -6.76 12.42
CA ALA A 147 12.15 -6.27 11.94
C ALA A 147 13.12 -7.36 11.46
N GLY A 148 12.62 -8.48 10.93
CA GLY A 148 13.43 -9.61 10.48
C GLY A 148 13.85 -10.61 11.58
N TYR A 149 13.59 -10.33 12.84
CA TYR A 149 13.90 -11.26 13.96
C TYR A 149 12.94 -12.45 14.03
N GLY A 150 11.77 -12.36 13.42
CA GLY A 150 10.78 -13.44 13.31
C GLY A 150 9.90 -13.26 12.08
N ALA A 151 9.50 -14.36 11.46
CA ALA A 151 8.53 -14.33 10.38
C ALA A 151 7.13 -14.12 10.98
N LEU A 152 6.54 -12.95 10.77
CA LEU A 152 5.21 -12.61 11.26
C LEU A 152 4.53 -11.61 10.32
N SER A 153 3.24 -11.84 10.11
CA SER A 153 2.33 -10.87 9.50
C SER A 153 1.02 -10.86 10.28
N ALA A 154 0.27 -9.78 10.16
CA ALA A 154 -1.01 -9.65 10.82
C ALA A 154 -2.01 -8.87 9.95
N VAL A 155 -3.28 -9.13 10.20
CA VAL A 155 -4.40 -8.32 9.70
C VAL A 155 -5.02 -7.61 10.89
N ILE A 156 -5.14 -6.31 10.79
CA ILE A 156 -5.76 -5.46 11.80
C ILE A 156 -7.10 -5.00 11.25
N THR A 157 -8.12 -5.02 12.09
CA THR A 157 -9.47 -4.56 11.75
C THR A 157 -10.09 -3.82 12.94
N SER A 158 -11.26 -3.20 12.71
CA SER A 158 -12.01 -2.52 13.77
C SER A 158 -12.73 -3.51 14.69
N SER A 159 -13.09 -3.03 15.91
CA SER A 159 -13.93 -3.76 16.84
C SER A 159 -15.30 -4.11 16.25
N ASP A 160 -15.85 -3.24 15.40
CA ASP A 160 -17.17 -3.45 14.79
C ASP A 160 -17.16 -4.68 13.87
N ILE A 161 -16.12 -4.85 13.07
CA ILE A 161 -15.94 -6.05 12.22
C ILE A 161 -15.70 -7.29 13.09
N GLU A 162 -14.91 -7.16 14.17
CA GLU A 162 -14.74 -8.25 15.13
C GLU A 162 -16.07 -8.69 15.75
N GLU A 163 -16.93 -7.74 16.13
CA GLU A 163 -18.26 -8.04 16.68
C GLU A 163 -19.16 -8.71 15.65
N ILE A 164 -19.14 -8.31 14.39
CA ILE A 164 -19.86 -8.98 13.32
C ILE A 164 -19.44 -10.46 13.21
N ILE A 165 -18.14 -10.73 13.26
CA ILE A 165 -17.62 -12.10 13.22
C ILE A 165 -18.08 -12.90 14.45
N LYS A 166 -18.01 -12.31 15.65
CA LYS A 166 -18.42 -12.95 16.90
C LYS A 166 -19.91 -13.26 16.93
N ASN A 167 -20.73 -12.30 16.48
CA ASN A 167 -22.19 -12.45 16.46
C ASN A 167 -22.69 -13.36 15.32
N GLY A 168 -21.88 -13.53 14.26
CA GLY A 168 -22.17 -14.45 13.16
C GLY A 168 -21.77 -15.89 13.49
N GLN A 169 -20.58 -16.30 13.03
CA GLN A 169 -20.11 -17.69 13.23
C GLN A 169 -19.39 -17.91 14.57
N GLY A 170 -19.28 -16.89 15.41
CA GLY A 170 -18.63 -16.93 16.73
C GLY A 170 -17.10 -16.94 16.71
N ARG A 171 -16.51 -17.13 15.53
CA ARG A 171 -15.06 -17.16 15.34
C ARG A 171 -14.66 -16.94 13.87
N LEU A 172 -13.45 -16.45 13.66
CA LEU A 172 -12.83 -16.41 12.34
C LEU A 172 -12.58 -17.84 11.84
N GLN A 173 -13.10 -18.18 10.66
CA GLN A 173 -12.95 -19.50 10.03
C GLN A 173 -11.62 -19.60 9.26
N HIS A 174 -10.53 -19.17 9.89
CA HIS A 174 -9.18 -19.23 9.33
C HIS A 174 -8.18 -19.60 10.43
N THR A 175 -7.33 -20.60 10.16
CA THR A 175 -6.26 -21.02 11.06
C THR A 175 -5.11 -21.63 10.30
N THR A 176 -3.90 -21.50 10.83
CA THR A 176 -2.70 -22.19 10.38
C THR A 176 -2.00 -22.84 11.57
N THR A 177 -1.26 -23.94 11.33
CA THR A 177 -0.59 -24.69 12.40
C THR A 177 0.31 -23.82 13.29
N HIS A 178 1.02 -22.88 12.71
CA HIS A 178 1.94 -21.98 13.41
C HIS A 178 1.40 -20.55 13.57
N GLN A 179 0.09 -20.38 13.57
CA GLN A 179 -0.53 -19.10 13.88
C GLN A 179 -0.09 -18.62 15.28
N ALA A 180 0.24 -17.34 15.39
CA ALA A 180 0.76 -16.73 16.62
C ALA A 180 1.99 -17.47 17.20
N HIS A 181 2.93 -17.89 16.35
CA HIS A 181 4.15 -18.58 16.76
C HIS A 181 4.89 -17.78 17.84
N SER A 182 5.09 -18.35 19.01
CA SER A 182 5.49 -17.64 20.24
C SER A 182 6.81 -16.86 20.10
N LEU A 183 7.82 -17.43 19.42
CA LEU A 183 9.10 -16.72 19.20
C LEU A 183 8.93 -15.52 18.26
N SER A 184 8.16 -15.67 17.20
CA SER A 184 7.90 -14.56 16.27
C SER A 184 7.09 -13.44 16.94
N VAL A 185 6.10 -13.80 17.75
CA VAL A 185 5.29 -12.83 18.51
C VAL A 185 6.14 -12.12 19.56
N ALA A 186 6.99 -12.84 20.30
CA ALA A 186 7.90 -12.23 21.28
C ALA A 186 8.89 -11.25 20.62
N ALA A 187 9.45 -11.62 19.46
CA ALA A 187 10.32 -10.75 18.68
C ALA A 187 9.57 -9.50 18.20
N ALA A 188 8.36 -9.67 17.65
CA ALA A 188 7.54 -8.55 17.23
C ALA A 188 7.17 -7.63 18.39
N LEU A 189 6.79 -8.18 19.53
CA LEU A 189 6.47 -7.38 20.72
C LEU A 189 7.66 -6.50 21.14
N ALA A 190 8.87 -7.06 21.23
CA ALA A 190 10.07 -6.31 21.56
C ALA A 190 10.36 -5.20 20.52
N VAL A 191 10.20 -5.47 19.24
CA VAL A 191 10.35 -4.48 18.17
C VAL A 191 9.31 -3.38 18.29
N GLN A 192 8.02 -3.74 18.49
CA GLN A 192 6.94 -2.77 18.60
C GLN A 192 7.06 -1.88 19.83
N GLN A 193 7.61 -2.39 20.96
CA GLN A 193 7.91 -1.56 22.13
C GLN A 193 8.92 -0.44 21.82
N ILE A 194 9.85 -0.66 20.88
CA ILE A 194 10.79 0.37 20.42
C ILE A 194 10.12 1.33 19.45
N ILE A 195 9.36 0.79 18.50
CA ILE A 195 8.73 1.58 17.43
C ILE A 195 7.60 2.47 17.96
N HIS A 196 6.80 1.99 18.92
CA HIS A 196 5.72 2.77 19.54
C HIS A 196 6.26 3.86 20.49
N ASN A 197 7.15 4.69 19.97
CA ASN A 197 7.76 5.83 20.63
C ASN A 197 7.72 7.02 19.67
N ASP A 198 7.09 8.11 20.10
CA ASP A 198 6.87 9.29 19.24
C ASP A 198 8.20 9.93 18.78
N GLU A 199 9.21 9.99 19.67
CA GLU A 199 10.54 10.49 19.33
C GLU A 199 11.22 9.61 18.26
N PHE A 200 11.07 8.28 18.38
CA PHE A 200 11.59 7.34 17.38
C PHE A 200 10.94 7.56 16.01
N LEU A 201 9.60 7.68 15.97
CA LEU A 201 8.85 7.88 14.72
C LEU A 201 9.15 9.23 14.09
N GLU A 202 9.28 10.28 14.89
CA GLU A 202 9.67 11.60 14.43
C GLU A 202 11.09 11.59 13.83
N ASN A 203 12.02 10.92 14.49
CA ASN A 203 13.39 10.74 14.01
C ASN A 203 13.42 9.99 12.66
N VAL A 204 12.60 8.94 12.48
CA VAL A 204 12.44 8.25 11.17
C VAL A 204 11.96 9.23 10.09
N ALA A 205 10.96 10.06 10.41
CA ALA A 205 10.42 11.04 9.46
C ALA A 205 11.48 12.10 9.09
N GLN A 206 12.15 12.68 10.07
CA GLN A 206 13.17 13.72 9.90
C GLN A 206 14.40 13.19 9.16
N ASN A 207 14.95 12.05 9.54
CA ASN A 207 16.08 11.44 8.86
C ASN A 207 15.74 11.07 7.41
N GLY A 208 14.54 10.57 7.15
CA GLY A 208 14.09 10.30 5.79
C GLY A 208 14.00 11.56 4.94
N GLN A 209 13.51 12.67 5.50
CA GLN A 209 13.50 13.97 4.82
C GLN A 209 14.91 14.49 4.57
N TYR A 210 15.79 14.42 5.57
CA TYR A 210 17.18 14.81 5.46
C TYR A 210 17.91 14.02 4.37
N MET A 211 17.79 12.69 4.38
CA MET A 211 18.43 11.83 3.37
C MET A 211 17.95 12.15 1.96
N ARG A 212 16.62 12.28 1.77
CA ARG A 212 16.09 12.65 0.43
C ARG A 212 16.59 14.01 -0.03
N LYS A 213 16.71 14.98 0.90
CA LYS A 213 17.24 16.29 0.56
C LYS A 213 18.71 16.21 0.13
N VAL A 214 19.57 15.54 0.90
CA VAL A 214 20.98 15.39 0.57
C VAL A 214 21.14 14.68 -0.78
N LEU A 215 20.43 13.59 -1.00
CA LEU A 215 20.48 12.86 -2.25
C LEU A 215 19.94 13.68 -3.44
N PHE A 216 18.90 14.47 -3.23
CA PHE A 216 18.40 15.38 -4.26
C PHE A 216 19.45 16.46 -4.61
N ASP A 217 20.05 17.09 -3.60
CA ASP A 217 21.07 18.13 -3.79
C ASP A 217 22.27 17.58 -4.58
N GLU A 218 22.70 16.35 -4.31
CA GLU A 218 23.82 15.69 -4.98
C GLU A 218 23.50 15.17 -6.40
N LEU A 219 22.27 14.67 -6.60
CA LEU A 219 21.92 13.93 -7.81
C LEU A 219 21.16 14.78 -8.84
N SER A 220 20.48 15.85 -8.43
CA SER A 220 19.58 16.62 -9.32
C SER A 220 20.28 17.27 -10.51
N GLY A 221 21.59 17.52 -10.41
CA GLY A 221 22.42 18.04 -11.51
C GLY A 221 22.84 16.99 -12.54
N LEU A 222 22.56 15.72 -12.32
CA LEU A 222 22.97 14.63 -13.22
C LEU A 222 21.94 14.39 -14.31
N ASP A 223 22.39 14.27 -15.56
CA ASP A 223 21.51 14.13 -16.73
C ASP A 223 20.56 12.92 -16.64
N TYR A 224 21.01 11.86 -15.97
CA TYR A 224 20.24 10.63 -15.81
C TYR A 224 19.34 10.62 -14.56
N PHE A 225 19.43 11.61 -13.68
CA PHE A 225 18.52 11.71 -12.55
C PHE A 225 17.11 12.12 -13.00
N ARG A 226 16.09 11.50 -12.44
CA ARG A 226 14.70 11.84 -12.73
C ARG A 226 13.95 12.32 -11.50
N ASP A 227 13.93 11.54 -10.44
CA ASP A 227 13.10 11.83 -9.26
C ASP A 227 13.63 11.11 -8.01
N ILE A 228 13.28 11.63 -6.85
CA ILE A 228 13.40 10.98 -5.56
C ILE A 228 12.11 11.18 -4.77
N ARG A 229 11.47 10.09 -4.36
CA ARG A 229 10.15 10.12 -3.73
C ARG A 229 10.02 9.10 -2.62
N GLY A 230 9.06 9.31 -1.72
CA GLY A 230 8.76 8.42 -0.60
C GLY A 230 8.32 9.14 0.65
N ARG A 231 8.13 8.38 1.74
CA ARG A 231 7.82 8.89 3.09
C ARG A 231 8.70 8.22 4.14
N GLY A 232 9.16 8.98 5.14
CA GLY A 232 10.10 8.50 6.15
C GLY A 232 11.36 7.90 5.52
N MET A 233 11.77 6.73 5.99
CA MET A 233 12.91 5.98 5.46
C MET A 233 12.55 5.08 4.26
N ARG A 234 11.29 5.14 3.79
CA ARG A 234 10.81 4.47 2.57
C ARG A 234 10.86 5.44 1.41
N PHE A 235 11.89 5.33 0.58
CA PHE A 235 12.04 6.17 -0.60
C PHE A 235 12.83 5.44 -1.70
N SER A 236 12.62 5.87 -2.92
CA SER A 236 13.29 5.38 -4.12
C SER A 236 13.87 6.53 -4.92
N ILE A 237 14.97 6.24 -5.62
CA ILE A 237 15.58 7.13 -6.61
C ILE A 237 15.24 6.57 -7.98
N GLU A 238 14.73 7.42 -8.85
CA GLU A 238 14.42 7.06 -10.23
C GLU A 238 15.43 7.69 -11.18
N TYR A 239 15.93 6.87 -12.09
CA TYR A 239 16.82 7.29 -13.16
C TYR A 239 16.08 7.30 -14.51
N LYS A 240 16.48 8.23 -15.40
CA LYS A 240 16.01 8.22 -16.80
C LYS A 240 16.61 7.03 -17.51
N THR A 241 15.79 6.23 -18.15
CA THR A 241 16.26 5.22 -19.11
C THR A 241 16.60 5.89 -20.44
N ARG A 242 17.44 5.25 -21.29
CA ARG A 242 17.89 5.83 -22.57
C ARG A 242 16.73 6.20 -23.49
N ASP A 243 15.60 5.53 -23.39
CA ASP A 243 14.41 5.62 -24.24
C ASP A 243 13.19 6.21 -23.53
N ASN A 244 13.32 6.69 -22.29
CA ASN A 244 12.20 7.13 -21.45
C ASN A 244 11.10 6.07 -21.26
N ALA A 245 11.40 4.81 -21.53
CA ALA A 245 10.45 3.71 -21.64
C ALA A 245 10.23 2.97 -20.32
N PHE A 246 10.08 3.67 -19.19
CA PHE A 246 9.90 3.01 -17.89
C PHE A 246 8.66 2.10 -17.84
N PHE A 247 7.65 2.35 -18.67
CA PHE A 247 6.39 1.59 -18.72
C PHE A 247 5.99 1.06 -20.08
N SER A 248 6.82 1.23 -21.14
CA SER A 248 6.42 0.87 -22.50
C SER A 248 6.69 -0.58 -22.89
N GLU A 249 7.39 -1.36 -22.07
CA GLU A 249 7.78 -2.74 -22.38
C GLU A 249 7.53 -3.73 -21.23
N GLN A 250 6.47 -3.50 -20.41
CA GLN A 250 6.05 -4.49 -19.43
C GLN A 250 4.70 -5.10 -19.74
#